data_e3a536c07bc198c6edd35ac7fe132d75
#
_entry.id   e3a536c07bc198c6edd35ac7fe132d75
#
_cell.length_a   1.000
_cell.length_b   1.000
_cell.length_c   1.000
_cell.angle_alpha   90.00
_cell.angle_beta   90.00
_cell.angle_gamma   90.00
#
_symmetry.space_group_name_H-M   'P 1'
#
loop_
_entity.id
_entity.type
_entity.pdbx_description
1 polymer ?
#
loop_
_entity_poly.entity_id
_entity_poly.type
_entity_poly.pdbx_seq_one_letter_code
_entity_poly.pdbx_strand_id
1 'polypeptide(L)'
;MTRLERQAATTSSGPAASRTAEEVTDGARPSAGEPAVAELDWLAPFRVDIRLTLNVHRHGAQDPTFRVDSSGAVWRTSLTPAGPGTLRVSARQDEGQGQRIRGLAWGPGAHWLIAHVPDLLGVLDAPEDFRPVHARLALLARRLSGLRIGRTDRVLEALIPAVLEQKVVGREAWLAWRRLVTWYGSAAPGPAPAGMRVLPPPAGWQAIPSSDWHRAGVEPTRARTIAAAARRAGRLEAVSGLPGADADRVLRSLPGVGPWTAAEVRQRACGDADAVSVGDYHLPTLVGWTLAGVPADDAGMLELLAPYAGHRYRVTRLIEVAGQRPPRRGPRLSARDYTAF
;
A
#
# COMPACT_ATOMS: atom_id res chain seq x y z
N MET A 1 -30.16 -70.92 33.23
CA MET A 1 -30.96 -70.66 34.44
C MET A 1 -30.92 -69.13 34.61
N THR A 2 -31.93 -68.56 34.38
CA THR A 2 -33.11 -67.91 34.88
C THR A 2 -32.90 -66.39 34.83
N ARG A 3 -33.51 -65.67 33.93
CA ARG A 3 -34.87 -65.15 33.82
C ARG A 3 -35.15 -63.89 34.65
N LEU A 4 -35.50 -62.77 33.94
CA LEU A 4 -36.58 -61.80 34.26
C LEU A 4 -36.23 -60.79 35.33
N GLU A 5 -36.55 -59.53 35.28
CA GLU A 5 -37.80 -58.92 34.80
C GLU A 5 -37.62 -57.40 34.53
N ARG A 6 -38.50 -56.90 33.71
CA ARG A 6 -38.75 -55.51 33.33
C ARG A 6 -39.17 -54.67 34.54
N GLN A 7 -38.90 -53.40 34.48
CA GLN A 7 -39.97 -52.42 34.65
C GLN A 7 -39.61 -51.04 34.05
N ALA A 8 -40.58 -50.55 33.34
CA ALA A 8 -40.58 -49.25 32.70
C ALA A 8 -41.12 -48.16 33.66
N ALA A 9 -40.63 -46.96 33.59
CA ALA A 9 -41.37 -45.73 33.97
C ALA A 9 -40.72 -44.52 33.28
N THR A 10 -41.35 -44.04 32.29
CA THR A 10 -42.01 -42.74 32.04
C THR A 10 -41.19 -41.49 32.14
N THR A 11 -40.94 -40.92 30.98
CA THR A 11 -41.11 -39.53 30.51
C THR A 11 -40.85 -38.35 31.48
N SER A 12 -39.88 -37.53 31.11
CA SER A 12 -40.02 -36.08 31.25
C SER A 12 -39.24 -35.42 30.10
N SER A 13 -39.99 -34.86 29.16
CA SER A 13 -39.53 -34.02 28.07
C SER A 13 -39.19 -32.62 28.59
N GLY A 14 -37.92 -32.23 28.55
CA GLY A 14 -37.48 -30.86 28.70
C GLY A 14 -37.16 -30.27 27.33
N PRO A 15 -37.52 -29.02 27.01
CA PRO A 15 -37.44 -28.51 25.65
C PRO A 15 -35.99 -28.25 25.25
N ALA A 16 -35.64 -28.74 24.06
CA ALA A 16 -34.42 -28.39 23.36
C ALA A 16 -34.43 -26.88 23.03
N ALA A 17 -33.52 -26.15 23.65
CA ALA A 17 -33.25 -24.77 23.27
C ALA A 17 -32.65 -24.78 21.87
N SER A 18 -33.46 -24.46 20.87
CA SER A 18 -32.99 -24.09 19.52
C SER A 18 -32.20 -22.81 19.64
N ARG A 19 -30.90 -22.88 19.52
CA ARG A 19 -30.08 -21.71 19.22
C ARG A 19 -30.45 -21.27 17.79
N THR A 20 -31.30 -20.26 17.74
CA THR A 20 -31.47 -19.45 16.51
C THR A 20 -30.12 -18.91 16.13
N ALA A 21 -29.69 -19.25 14.89
CA ALA A 21 -28.60 -18.58 14.23
C ALA A 21 -28.95 -17.09 14.20
N GLU A 22 -28.17 -16.26 14.93
CA GLU A 22 -28.18 -14.83 14.73
C GLU A 22 -27.79 -14.59 13.28
N GLU A 23 -28.75 -14.11 12.50
CA GLU A 23 -28.51 -13.49 11.20
C GLU A 23 -27.43 -12.43 11.39
N VAL A 24 -26.23 -12.73 10.86
CA VAL A 24 -25.23 -11.71 10.60
C VAL A 24 -25.88 -10.73 9.62
N THR A 25 -26.39 -9.64 10.15
CA THR A 25 -26.91 -8.53 9.34
C THR A 25 -25.84 -8.14 8.35
N ASP A 26 -26.15 -8.41 7.10
CA ASP A 26 -25.40 -7.99 5.91
C ASP A 26 -25.10 -6.49 6.03
N GLY A 27 -23.79 -6.15 6.12
CA GLY A 27 -23.35 -4.78 6.31
C GLY A 27 -23.95 -3.88 5.25
N ALA A 28 -24.63 -2.85 5.69
CA ALA A 28 -25.33 -1.87 4.87
C ALA A 28 -24.51 -1.52 3.63
N ARG A 29 -25.05 -1.78 2.45
CA ARG A 29 -24.49 -1.32 1.19
C ARG A 29 -24.41 0.20 1.26
N PRO A 30 -23.25 0.83 0.99
CA PRO A 30 -23.18 2.28 0.97
C PRO A 30 -24.20 2.79 -0.07
N SER A 31 -25.08 3.68 0.34
CA SER A 31 -26.07 4.28 -0.54
C SER A 31 -25.33 5.09 -1.61
N ALA A 32 -25.60 4.82 -2.87
CA ALA A 32 -25.15 5.67 -3.97
C ALA A 32 -25.75 7.07 -3.75
N GLY A 33 -24.93 8.03 -3.27
CA GLY A 33 -25.40 9.40 -3.07
C GLY A 33 -25.06 10.04 -1.72
N GLU A 34 -24.34 9.37 -0.81
CA GLU A 34 -23.85 10.05 0.40
C GLU A 34 -22.96 11.23 0.02
N PRO A 35 -23.26 12.48 0.44
CA PRO A 35 -22.44 13.64 0.11
C PRO A 35 -21.04 13.52 0.72
N ALA A 36 -20.03 14.05 0.03
CA ALA A 36 -18.68 14.12 0.57
C ALA A 36 -18.65 15.03 1.80
N VAL A 37 -17.85 14.66 2.80
CA VAL A 37 -17.63 15.48 3.99
C VAL A 37 -16.69 16.65 3.67
N ALA A 38 -15.74 16.43 2.74
CA ALA A 38 -14.83 17.46 2.24
C ALA A 38 -14.56 17.27 0.76
N GLU A 39 -14.39 18.38 0.05
CA GLU A 39 -14.17 18.42 -1.40
C GLU A 39 -13.00 19.33 -1.75
N LEU A 40 -12.33 19.00 -2.87
CA LEU A 40 -11.29 19.81 -3.50
C LEU A 40 -11.63 19.95 -4.98
N ASP A 41 -11.55 21.17 -5.48
CA ASP A 41 -11.45 21.50 -6.89
C ASP A 41 -10.17 22.32 -7.09
N TRP A 42 -9.14 21.69 -7.67
CA TRP A 42 -7.79 22.25 -7.74
C TRP A 42 -7.28 22.26 -9.18
N LEU A 43 -6.91 23.43 -9.66
CA LEU A 43 -6.17 23.55 -10.91
C LEU A 43 -4.69 23.26 -10.62
N ALA A 44 -4.24 22.06 -11.00
CA ALA A 44 -2.86 21.66 -10.76
C ALA A 44 -1.90 22.51 -11.61
N PRO A 45 -0.84 23.08 -11.02
CA PRO A 45 0.14 23.90 -11.75
C PRO A 45 1.06 23.07 -12.66
N PHE A 46 0.80 21.75 -12.74
CA PHE A 46 1.58 20.78 -13.51
C PHE A 46 0.69 19.65 -14.03
N ARG A 47 1.20 18.94 -15.00
CA ARG A 47 0.57 17.69 -15.48
C ARG A 47 0.83 16.56 -14.50
N VAL A 48 -0.21 15.80 -14.14
CA VAL A 48 -0.11 14.57 -13.35
C VAL A 48 -1.01 13.47 -13.91
N ASP A 49 -0.46 12.27 -14.07
CA ASP A 49 -1.26 11.07 -14.27
C ASP A 49 -1.55 10.44 -12.90
N ILE A 50 -2.79 10.61 -12.42
CA ILE A 50 -3.19 10.16 -11.09
C ILE A 50 -2.97 8.67 -10.91
N ARG A 51 -3.33 7.84 -11.90
CA ARG A 51 -3.20 6.39 -11.79
C ARG A 51 -1.73 5.98 -11.80
N LEU A 52 -0.94 6.57 -12.67
CA LEU A 52 0.48 6.30 -12.77
C LEU A 52 1.22 6.69 -11.47
N THR A 53 0.88 7.85 -10.91
CA THR A 53 1.45 8.38 -9.67
C THR A 53 1.02 7.53 -8.47
N LEU A 54 -0.27 7.22 -8.34
CA LEU A 54 -0.79 6.55 -7.15
C LEU A 54 -0.69 5.01 -7.18
N ASN A 55 -0.45 4.39 -8.34
CA ASN A 55 -0.40 2.93 -8.43
C ASN A 55 0.72 2.29 -7.58
N VAL A 56 1.72 3.05 -7.15
CA VAL A 56 2.78 2.61 -6.24
C VAL A 56 2.23 2.20 -4.85
N HIS A 57 1.04 2.68 -4.49
CA HIS A 57 0.37 2.35 -3.24
C HIS A 57 -0.58 1.14 -3.33
N ARG A 58 -0.68 0.53 -4.51
CA ARG A 58 -1.58 -0.60 -4.75
C ARG A 58 -0.89 -1.93 -4.48
N HIS A 59 -1.42 -2.71 -3.57
CA HIS A 59 -0.91 -4.03 -3.18
C HIS A 59 -1.76 -5.14 -3.84
N GLY A 60 -1.55 -5.33 -5.14
CA GLY A 60 -2.23 -6.33 -5.96
C GLY A 60 -3.62 -5.91 -6.47
N ALA A 61 -4.23 -6.80 -7.27
CA ALA A 61 -5.50 -6.50 -7.94
C ALA A 61 -6.69 -6.39 -6.98
N GLN A 62 -6.62 -7.09 -5.84
CA GLN A 62 -7.69 -7.17 -4.84
C GLN A 62 -7.34 -6.41 -3.55
N ASP A 63 -6.52 -5.36 -3.66
CA ASP A 63 -6.15 -4.52 -2.52
C ASP A 63 -7.41 -3.91 -1.88
N PRO A 64 -7.68 -4.12 -0.58
CA PRO A 64 -8.87 -3.55 0.07
C PRO A 64 -8.76 -2.04 0.32
N THR A 65 -7.58 -1.44 0.16
CA THR A 65 -7.34 -0.02 0.41
C THR A 65 -7.26 0.83 -0.85
N PHE A 66 -7.27 0.19 -2.03
CA PHE A 66 -7.07 0.88 -3.30
C PHE A 66 -7.97 0.31 -4.40
N ARG A 67 -8.69 1.17 -5.13
CA ARG A 67 -9.50 0.83 -6.31
C ARG A 67 -9.36 1.89 -7.39
N VAL A 68 -9.58 1.48 -8.62
CA VAL A 68 -9.82 2.36 -9.75
C VAL A 68 -11.22 2.06 -10.25
N ASP A 69 -12.08 3.07 -10.34
CA ASP A 69 -13.44 2.90 -10.82
C ASP A 69 -13.52 2.95 -12.37
N SER A 70 -14.70 2.71 -12.93
CA SER A 70 -14.92 2.69 -14.38
C SER A 70 -14.69 4.05 -15.05
N SER A 71 -14.74 5.15 -14.30
CA SER A 71 -14.40 6.49 -14.80
C SER A 71 -12.88 6.76 -14.81
N GLY A 72 -12.08 5.84 -14.24
CA GLY A 72 -10.64 5.99 -14.06
C GLY A 72 -10.23 6.77 -12.82
N ALA A 73 -11.19 7.17 -11.97
CA ALA A 73 -10.88 7.79 -10.70
C ALA A 73 -10.26 6.78 -9.73
N VAL A 74 -9.33 7.25 -8.91
CA VAL A 74 -8.66 6.45 -7.89
C VAL A 74 -9.38 6.64 -6.56
N TRP A 75 -9.72 5.52 -5.94
CA TRP A 75 -10.22 5.43 -4.58
C TRP A 75 -9.12 4.89 -3.67
N ARG A 76 -8.91 5.56 -2.56
CA ARG A 76 -7.92 5.18 -1.56
C ARG A 76 -8.50 5.40 -0.16
N THR A 77 -8.25 4.45 0.73
CA THR A 77 -8.54 4.61 2.16
C THR A 77 -7.26 4.88 2.93
N SER A 78 -7.38 5.60 4.03
CA SER A 78 -6.24 5.92 4.91
C SER A 78 -6.70 6.05 6.35
N LEU A 79 -5.83 5.66 7.28
CA LEU A 79 -6.00 5.96 8.69
C LEU A 79 -5.23 7.25 9.00
N THR A 80 -5.91 8.38 8.90
CA THR A 80 -5.33 9.71 9.14
C THR A 80 -5.18 10.01 10.64
N PRO A 81 -4.45 11.08 11.03
CA PRO A 81 -4.44 11.55 12.42
C PRO A 81 -5.82 11.92 12.97
N ALA A 82 -6.74 12.32 12.10
CA ALA A 82 -8.13 12.67 12.45
C ALA A 82 -9.08 11.45 12.45
N GLY A 83 -8.58 10.27 12.06
CA GLY A 83 -9.37 9.03 12.00
C GLY A 83 -9.45 8.42 10.60
N PRO A 84 -10.30 7.40 10.42
CA PRO A 84 -10.46 6.72 9.14
C PRO A 84 -11.05 7.65 8.08
N GLY A 85 -10.55 7.53 6.85
CA GLY A 85 -11.05 8.29 5.73
C GLY A 85 -10.98 7.53 4.41
N THR A 86 -11.88 7.89 3.50
CA THR A 86 -11.90 7.45 2.10
C THR A 86 -11.69 8.68 1.22
N LEU A 87 -10.82 8.57 0.23
CA LEU A 87 -10.54 9.59 -0.76
C LEU A 87 -10.86 9.04 -2.14
N ARG A 88 -11.58 9.82 -2.96
CA ARG A 88 -11.73 9.63 -4.39
C ARG A 88 -11.07 10.79 -5.12
N VAL A 89 -10.12 10.50 -6.01
CA VAL A 89 -9.41 11.51 -6.81
C VAL A 89 -9.62 11.23 -8.28
N SER A 90 -9.98 12.27 -9.03
CA SER A 90 -10.11 12.23 -10.48
C SER A 90 -9.48 13.47 -11.11
N ALA A 91 -9.10 13.37 -12.39
CA ALA A 91 -8.58 14.48 -13.16
C ALA A 91 -9.40 14.64 -14.45
N ARG A 92 -9.57 15.88 -14.87
CA ARG A 92 -10.03 16.20 -16.22
C ARG A 92 -9.11 17.25 -16.84
N GLN A 93 -8.97 17.22 -18.14
CA GLN A 93 -8.28 18.28 -18.86
C GLN A 93 -9.27 19.48 -18.98
N ASP A 94 -8.84 20.65 -18.53
CA ASP A 94 -9.58 21.90 -18.72
C ASP A 94 -9.03 22.61 -19.97
N GLU A 95 -9.88 22.89 -20.95
CA GLU A 95 -9.47 23.50 -22.20
C GLU A 95 -8.82 24.87 -21.96
N GLY A 96 -7.52 24.97 -22.33
CA GLY A 96 -6.74 26.22 -22.21
C GLY A 96 -6.26 26.58 -20.80
N GLN A 97 -6.64 25.84 -19.73
CA GLN A 97 -6.32 26.21 -18.37
C GLN A 97 -5.43 25.19 -17.62
N GLY A 98 -5.16 24.02 -18.20
CA GLY A 98 -4.37 22.98 -17.55
C GLY A 98 -5.20 21.79 -17.06
N GLN A 99 -4.76 21.14 -15.99
CA GLN A 99 -5.41 19.93 -15.48
C GLN A 99 -6.11 20.22 -14.16
N ARG A 100 -7.44 20.00 -14.15
CA ARG A 100 -8.28 20.16 -12.96
C ARG A 100 -8.40 18.85 -12.23
N ILE A 101 -8.08 18.86 -10.94
CA ILE A 101 -8.15 17.73 -10.03
C ILE A 101 -9.39 17.91 -9.15
N ARG A 102 -10.23 16.88 -9.09
CA ARG A 102 -11.34 16.82 -8.14
C ARG A 102 -11.05 15.75 -7.10
N GLY A 103 -11.02 16.16 -5.84
CA GLY A 103 -10.96 15.30 -4.66
C GLY A 103 -12.29 15.29 -3.93
N LEU A 104 -12.75 14.10 -3.52
CA LEU A 104 -13.91 13.91 -2.66
C LEU A 104 -13.49 13.02 -1.50
N ALA A 105 -13.83 13.37 -0.26
CA ALA A 105 -13.46 12.57 0.88
C ALA A 105 -14.59 12.40 1.90
N TRP A 106 -14.59 11.26 2.57
CA TRP A 106 -15.58 10.83 3.54
C TRP A 106 -14.94 10.33 4.82
N GLY A 107 -15.69 10.37 5.92
CA GLY A 107 -15.29 9.94 7.23
C GLY A 107 -14.55 11.01 8.06
N PRO A 108 -14.17 10.69 9.31
CA PRO A 108 -13.48 11.62 10.21
C PRO A 108 -12.18 12.19 9.61
N GLY A 109 -11.48 11.40 8.80
CA GLY A 109 -10.24 11.81 8.13
C GLY A 109 -10.41 12.67 6.88
N ALA A 110 -11.65 13.01 6.46
CA ALA A 110 -11.94 13.63 5.17
C ALA A 110 -11.20 14.95 4.94
N HIS A 111 -11.25 15.88 5.89
CA HIS A 111 -10.58 17.17 5.78
C HIS A 111 -9.05 17.03 5.69
N TRP A 112 -8.49 16.10 6.47
CA TRP A 112 -7.06 15.81 6.39
C TRP A 112 -6.69 15.28 5.00
N LEU A 113 -7.45 14.32 4.47
CA LEU A 113 -7.20 13.73 3.15
C LEU A 113 -7.24 14.79 2.04
N ILE A 114 -8.25 15.65 2.06
CA ILE A 114 -8.41 16.72 1.07
C ILE A 114 -7.24 17.71 1.11
N ALA A 115 -6.81 18.12 2.30
CA ALA A 115 -5.67 19.02 2.46
C ALA A 115 -4.36 18.43 1.91
N HIS A 116 -4.22 17.10 1.93
CA HIS A 116 -3.01 16.39 1.48
C HIS A 116 -3.08 15.90 0.01
N VAL A 117 -4.16 16.15 -0.71
CA VAL A 117 -4.23 15.76 -2.14
C VAL A 117 -3.10 16.36 -2.98
N PRO A 118 -2.73 17.65 -2.84
CA PRO A 118 -1.61 18.20 -3.60
C PRO A 118 -0.29 17.48 -3.32
N ASP A 119 0.03 17.18 -2.06
CA ASP A 119 1.25 16.46 -1.67
C ASP A 119 1.23 15.00 -2.18
N LEU A 120 0.09 14.34 -2.06
CA LEU A 120 -0.12 12.98 -2.58
C LEU A 120 0.09 12.91 -4.11
N LEU A 121 -0.23 13.98 -4.83
CA LEU A 121 -0.04 14.09 -6.27
C LEU A 121 1.29 14.74 -6.67
N GLY A 122 2.19 14.98 -5.72
CA GLY A 122 3.55 15.42 -5.95
C GLY A 122 3.70 16.91 -6.22
N VAL A 123 2.98 17.78 -5.48
CA VAL A 123 3.19 19.23 -5.54
C VAL A 123 4.61 19.64 -5.11
N LEU A 124 5.20 18.85 -4.20
CA LEU A 124 6.57 19.05 -3.71
C LEU A 124 7.63 18.35 -4.57
N ASP A 125 7.22 17.63 -5.60
CA ASP A 125 8.12 16.95 -6.52
C ASP A 125 8.65 17.92 -7.59
N ALA A 126 9.95 17.86 -7.88
CA ALA A 126 10.64 18.73 -8.84
C ALA A 126 11.18 17.93 -10.06
N PRO A 127 10.31 17.32 -10.90
CA PRO A 127 10.77 16.58 -12.08
C PRO A 127 11.46 17.46 -13.12
N GLU A 128 11.25 18.77 -13.09
CA GLU A 128 11.89 19.77 -13.93
C GLU A 128 13.40 19.88 -13.69
N ASP A 129 13.90 19.46 -12.51
CA ASP A 129 15.33 19.41 -12.21
C ASP A 129 16.01 18.13 -12.73
N PHE A 130 15.22 17.15 -13.15
CA PHE A 130 15.72 15.89 -13.64
C PHE A 130 16.41 16.03 -15.00
N ARG A 131 17.67 15.63 -15.08
CA ARG A 131 18.50 15.69 -16.30
C ARG A 131 18.94 14.29 -16.73
N PRO A 132 18.19 13.60 -17.59
CA PRO A 132 18.55 12.26 -18.02
C PRO A 132 19.76 12.27 -18.98
N VAL A 133 20.86 11.65 -18.57
CA VAL A 133 22.08 11.49 -19.41
C VAL A 133 21.97 10.30 -20.38
N HIS A 134 21.15 9.28 -20.08
CA HIS A 134 20.90 8.17 -20.99
C HIS A 134 19.73 8.49 -21.93
N ALA A 135 19.92 8.36 -23.26
CA ALA A 135 18.89 8.66 -24.25
C ALA A 135 17.57 7.89 -24.02
N ARG A 136 17.69 6.63 -23.61
CA ARG A 136 16.52 5.80 -23.29
C ARG A 136 15.72 6.37 -22.11
N LEU A 137 16.39 6.84 -21.07
CA LEU A 137 15.74 7.44 -19.92
C LEU A 137 15.09 8.77 -20.26
N ALA A 138 15.71 9.58 -21.13
CA ALA A 138 15.10 10.79 -21.67
C ALA A 138 13.80 10.50 -22.44
N LEU A 139 13.75 9.39 -23.18
CA LEU A 139 12.52 8.95 -23.86
C LEU A 139 11.46 8.52 -22.85
N LEU A 140 11.81 7.74 -21.81
CA LEU A 140 10.88 7.32 -20.76
C LEU A 140 10.31 8.53 -20.00
N ALA A 141 11.15 9.49 -19.61
CA ALA A 141 10.73 10.70 -18.92
C ALA A 141 9.73 11.53 -19.74
N ARG A 142 9.96 11.68 -21.05
CA ARG A 142 8.99 12.36 -21.94
C ARG A 142 7.68 11.58 -22.04
N ARG A 143 7.75 10.26 -22.24
CA ARG A 143 6.56 9.40 -22.38
C ARG A 143 5.71 9.37 -21.11
N LEU A 144 6.35 9.41 -19.95
CA LEU A 144 5.72 9.35 -18.62
C LEU A 144 5.73 10.72 -17.93
N SER A 145 5.60 11.80 -18.70
CA SER A 145 5.68 13.19 -18.18
C SER A 145 4.65 13.55 -17.10
N GLY A 146 3.61 12.73 -16.93
CA GLY A 146 2.65 12.86 -15.84
C GLY A 146 3.00 12.05 -14.58
N LEU A 147 4.11 11.29 -14.59
CA LEU A 147 4.57 10.58 -13.40
C LEU A 147 5.20 11.57 -12.43
N ARG A 148 4.66 11.62 -11.21
CA ARG A 148 5.21 12.41 -10.11
C ARG A 148 5.50 11.53 -8.90
N ILE A 149 6.39 12.01 -8.03
CA ILE A 149 6.69 11.37 -6.75
C ILE A 149 5.88 12.10 -5.69
N GLY A 150 4.76 11.51 -5.31
CA GLY A 150 3.90 12.03 -4.25
C GLY A 150 4.28 11.48 -2.88
N ARG A 151 3.71 12.07 -1.83
CA ARG A 151 3.88 11.61 -0.45
C ARG A 151 2.54 11.40 0.24
N THR A 152 2.46 10.38 1.08
CA THR A 152 1.23 10.09 1.81
C THR A 152 1.22 10.70 3.21
N ASP A 153 2.36 11.07 3.76
CA ASP A 153 2.57 11.44 5.16
C ASP A 153 2.07 10.40 6.18
N ARG A 154 1.96 9.12 5.70
CA ARG A 154 1.50 7.99 6.51
C ARG A 154 2.54 6.88 6.48
N VAL A 155 3.45 6.94 7.46
CA VAL A 155 4.62 6.05 7.51
C VAL A 155 4.21 4.60 7.75
N LEU A 156 3.26 4.32 8.65
CA LEU A 156 2.79 2.94 8.89
C LEU A 156 2.08 2.35 7.68
N GLU A 157 1.37 3.15 6.89
CA GLU A 157 0.72 2.69 5.65
C GLU A 157 1.73 2.23 4.59
N ALA A 158 2.92 2.80 4.59
CA ALA A 158 4.01 2.38 3.72
C ALA A 158 4.85 1.25 4.34
N LEU A 159 5.10 1.30 5.65
CA LEU A 159 6.00 0.37 6.34
C LEU A 159 5.41 -1.04 6.45
N ILE A 160 4.14 -1.15 6.79
CA ILE A 160 3.53 -2.46 7.01
C ILE A 160 3.53 -3.32 5.73
N PRO A 161 3.07 -2.84 4.55
CA PRO A 161 3.20 -3.58 3.32
C PRO A 161 4.67 -3.90 2.97
N ALA A 162 5.58 -2.95 3.13
CA ALA A 162 7.00 -3.18 2.84
C ALA A 162 7.59 -4.30 3.74
N VAL A 163 7.19 -4.39 5.01
CA VAL A 163 7.59 -5.51 5.88
C VAL A 163 6.96 -6.83 5.41
N LEU A 164 5.70 -6.83 4.98
CA LEU A 164 5.05 -8.02 4.44
C LEU A 164 5.72 -8.54 3.17
N GLU A 165 6.32 -7.65 2.36
CA GLU A 165 7.00 -7.98 1.11
C GLU A 165 8.44 -8.50 1.29
N GLN A 166 8.99 -8.47 2.52
CA GLN A 166 10.35 -8.96 2.79
C GLN A 166 10.53 -10.44 2.48
N LYS A 167 11.46 -10.76 1.57
CA LYS A 167 11.91 -12.13 1.23
C LYS A 167 10.79 -13.09 0.78
N VAL A 168 9.73 -12.57 0.19
CA VAL A 168 8.61 -13.37 -0.36
C VAL A 168 8.23 -12.87 -1.75
N VAL A 169 7.54 -13.71 -2.49
CA VAL A 169 6.97 -13.26 -3.78
C VAL A 169 5.79 -12.32 -3.54
N GLY A 170 5.66 -11.29 -4.38
CA GLY A 170 4.64 -10.25 -4.20
C GLY A 170 3.21 -10.78 -4.00
N ARG A 171 2.83 -11.89 -4.66
CA ARG A 171 1.52 -12.54 -4.46
C ARG A 171 1.26 -12.97 -3.03
N GLU A 172 2.26 -13.49 -2.34
CA GLU A 172 2.13 -13.92 -0.93
C GLU A 172 1.95 -12.71 -0.03
N ALA A 173 2.77 -11.67 -0.21
CA ALA A 173 2.66 -10.42 0.53
C ALA A 173 1.28 -9.76 0.33
N TRP A 174 0.81 -9.67 -0.91
CA TRP A 174 -0.51 -9.08 -1.22
C TRP A 174 -1.68 -9.90 -0.68
N LEU A 175 -1.55 -11.22 -0.64
CA LEU A 175 -2.54 -12.08 0.00
C LEU A 175 -2.58 -11.85 1.52
N ALA A 176 -1.41 -11.79 2.16
CA ALA A 176 -1.29 -11.47 3.59
C ALA A 176 -1.88 -10.09 3.91
N TRP A 177 -1.52 -9.06 3.14
CA TRP A 177 -2.09 -7.72 3.23
C TRP A 177 -3.62 -7.74 3.15
N ARG A 178 -4.16 -8.35 2.09
CA ARG A 178 -5.61 -8.44 1.90
C ARG A 178 -6.30 -9.12 3.07
N ARG A 179 -5.79 -10.27 3.54
CA ARG A 179 -6.35 -11.01 4.66
C ARG A 179 -6.37 -10.15 5.93
N LEU A 180 -5.23 -9.62 6.31
CA LEU A 180 -5.10 -8.84 7.55
C LEU A 180 -5.97 -7.57 7.56
N VAL A 181 -5.97 -6.81 6.45
CA VAL A 181 -6.81 -5.61 6.35
C VAL A 181 -8.29 -5.97 6.28
N THR A 182 -8.68 -7.07 5.64
CA THR A 182 -10.08 -7.52 5.60
C THR A 182 -10.56 -7.98 6.98
N TRP A 183 -9.73 -8.70 7.73
CA TRP A 183 -10.12 -9.25 9.04
C TRP A 183 -10.10 -8.21 10.16
N TYR A 184 -9.15 -7.29 10.14
CA TYR A 184 -8.87 -6.37 11.24
C TYR A 184 -9.11 -4.90 10.94
N GLY A 185 -9.23 -4.53 9.66
CA GLY A 185 -9.57 -3.18 9.24
C GLY A 185 -11.04 -2.84 9.42
N SER A 186 -11.36 -1.57 9.47
CA SER A 186 -12.74 -1.07 9.49
C SER A 186 -13.31 -0.89 8.07
N ALA A 187 -14.63 -0.83 7.96
CA ALA A 187 -15.27 -0.48 6.70
C ALA A 187 -14.83 0.92 6.22
N ALA A 188 -14.65 1.07 4.91
CA ALA A 188 -14.34 2.37 4.33
C ALA A 188 -15.55 3.32 4.51
N PRO A 189 -15.36 4.54 5.02
CA PRO A 189 -16.43 5.53 5.11
C PRO A 189 -16.97 5.94 3.72
N GLY A 190 -18.23 6.38 3.66
CA GLY A 190 -18.85 6.93 2.48
C GLY A 190 -19.18 5.88 1.40
N PRO A 191 -19.46 6.31 0.16
CA PRO A 191 -19.86 5.46 -0.94
C PRO A 191 -18.68 4.74 -1.61
N ALA A 192 -17.74 4.26 -0.80
CA ALA A 192 -16.57 3.53 -1.28
C ALA A 192 -16.98 2.27 -2.06
N PRO A 193 -16.25 1.88 -3.11
CA PRO A 193 -16.45 0.60 -3.77
C PRO A 193 -16.49 -0.56 -2.78
N ALA A 194 -17.40 -1.52 -3.04
CA ALA A 194 -17.65 -2.64 -2.14
C ALA A 194 -16.35 -3.39 -1.77
N GLY A 195 -16.22 -3.75 -0.49
CA GLY A 195 -15.07 -4.46 0.06
C GLY A 195 -13.84 -3.59 0.36
N MET A 196 -13.92 -2.28 0.18
CA MET A 196 -12.84 -1.40 0.64
C MET A 196 -12.81 -1.29 2.17
N ARG A 197 -11.60 -1.21 2.71
CA ARG A 197 -11.32 -1.18 4.14
C ARG A 197 -10.29 -0.10 4.47
N VAL A 198 -10.41 0.47 5.66
CA VAL A 198 -9.35 1.27 6.26
C VAL A 198 -8.47 0.36 7.13
N LEU A 199 -7.19 0.63 7.19
CA LEU A 199 -6.22 -0.11 7.98
C LEU A 199 -6.60 -0.20 9.46
N PRO A 200 -6.23 -1.29 10.15
CA PRO A 200 -6.28 -1.34 11.60
C PRO A 200 -5.49 -0.18 12.23
N PRO A 201 -5.97 0.41 13.32
CA PRO A 201 -5.16 1.36 14.09
C PRO A 201 -3.93 0.68 14.70
N PRO A 202 -2.92 1.43 15.17
CA PRO A 202 -1.71 0.84 15.77
C PRO A 202 -2.00 -0.19 16.87
N ALA A 203 -2.98 0.06 17.73
CA ALA A 203 -3.40 -0.91 18.74
C ALA A 203 -4.00 -2.18 18.11
N GLY A 204 -4.74 -2.06 17.01
CA GLY A 204 -5.29 -3.18 16.26
C GLY A 204 -4.20 -4.10 15.70
N TRP A 205 -3.15 -3.54 15.09
CA TRP A 205 -1.99 -4.31 14.62
C TRP A 205 -1.26 -5.06 15.73
N GLN A 206 -1.19 -4.46 16.93
CA GLN A 206 -0.57 -5.09 18.11
C GLN A 206 -1.42 -6.24 18.69
N ALA A 207 -2.74 -6.14 18.54
CA ALA A 207 -3.69 -7.11 19.08
C ALA A 207 -3.89 -8.35 18.21
N ILE A 208 -3.34 -8.40 17.00
CA ILE A 208 -3.48 -9.56 16.10
C ILE A 208 -2.84 -10.79 16.72
N PRO A 209 -3.58 -11.89 16.94
CA PRO A 209 -3.08 -13.14 17.49
C PRO A 209 -2.02 -13.78 16.59
N SER A 210 -1.06 -14.51 17.16
CA SER A 210 -0.01 -15.22 16.41
C SER A 210 -0.58 -16.24 15.43
N SER A 211 -1.67 -16.89 15.78
CA SER A 211 -2.42 -17.81 14.90
C SER A 211 -2.94 -17.12 13.63
N ASP A 212 -3.36 -15.86 13.73
CA ASP A 212 -3.92 -15.13 12.60
C ASP A 212 -2.83 -14.55 11.70
N TRP A 213 -1.68 -14.18 12.25
CA TRP A 213 -0.49 -13.91 11.46
C TRP A 213 -0.08 -15.13 10.63
N HIS A 214 -0.03 -16.30 11.26
CA HIS A 214 0.28 -17.55 10.56
C HIS A 214 -0.77 -17.87 9.48
N ARG A 215 -2.05 -17.80 9.80
CA ARG A 215 -3.16 -18.02 8.85
C ARG A 215 -3.13 -17.01 7.69
N ALA A 216 -2.64 -15.79 7.92
CA ALA A 216 -2.42 -14.80 6.87
C ALA A 216 -1.22 -15.14 5.97
N GLY A 217 -0.33 -16.04 6.37
CA GLY A 217 0.91 -16.41 5.68
C GLY A 217 2.10 -15.51 6.06
N VAL A 218 2.09 -14.95 7.26
CA VAL A 218 3.14 -14.05 7.75
C VAL A 218 4.02 -14.76 8.77
N GLU A 219 5.30 -14.81 8.49
CA GLU A 219 6.28 -15.38 9.42
C GLU A 219 6.41 -14.57 10.72
N PRO A 220 6.73 -15.23 11.87
CA PRO A 220 6.80 -14.57 13.17
C PRO A 220 7.75 -13.36 13.22
N THR A 221 8.83 -13.38 12.44
CA THR A 221 9.80 -12.26 12.40
C THR A 221 9.17 -11.00 11.81
N ARG A 222 8.45 -11.11 10.69
CA ARG A 222 7.74 -9.99 10.06
C ARG A 222 6.59 -9.50 10.94
N ALA A 223 5.82 -10.40 11.55
CA ALA A 223 4.77 -10.06 12.51
C ALA A 223 5.32 -9.25 13.70
N ARG A 224 6.46 -9.69 14.29
CA ARG A 224 7.13 -8.94 15.37
C ARG A 224 7.60 -7.56 14.94
N THR A 225 8.13 -7.42 13.72
CA THR A 225 8.54 -6.11 13.16
C THR A 225 7.35 -5.18 13.05
N ILE A 226 6.22 -5.65 12.50
CA ILE A 226 4.99 -4.85 12.38
C ILE A 226 4.45 -4.45 13.74
N ALA A 227 4.37 -5.37 14.69
CA ALA A 227 3.94 -5.07 16.06
C ALA A 227 4.87 -4.06 16.76
N ALA A 228 6.20 -4.16 16.54
CA ALA A 228 7.17 -3.21 17.06
C ALA A 228 7.03 -1.81 16.44
N ALA A 229 6.73 -1.74 15.13
CA ALA A 229 6.43 -0.49 14.43
C ALA A 229 5.15 0.14 14.98
N ALA A 230 4.09 -0.64 15.13
CA ALA A 230 2.81 -0.19 15.66
C ALA A 230 2.93 0.39 17.09
N ARG A 231 3.75 -0.21 17.95
CA ARG A 231 4.05 0.36 19.28
C ARG A 231 4.75 1.71 19.24
N ARG A 232 5.45 2.03 18.17
CA ARG A 232 6.20 3.27 17.96
C ARG A 232 5.53 4.21 16.97
N ALA A 233 4.26 4.00 16.66
CA ALA A 233 3.53 4.70 15.60
C ALA A 233 3.72 6.22 15.64
N GLY A 234 3.53 6.87 16.80
CA GLY A 234 3.65 8.33 16.91
C GLY A 234 5.05 8.85 16.53
N ARG A 235 6.12 8.14 16.89
CA ARG A 235 7.49 8.51 16.49
C ARG A 235 7.77 8.23 15.02
N LEU A 236 7.21 7.14 14.48
CA LEU A 236 7.40 6.76 13.09
C LEU A 236 6.65 7.69 12.14
N GLU A 237 5.44 8.11 12.49
CA GLU A 237 4.68 9.05 11.64
C GLU A 237 5.41 10.41 11.50
N ALA A 238 6.17 10.85 12.51
CA ALA A 238 6.97 12.08 12.43
C ALA A 238 8.14 11.97 11.42
N VAL A 239 8.50 10.77 10.98
CA VAL A 239 9.60 10.54 10.03
C VAL A 239 9.31 11.19 8.67
N SER A 240 8.05 11.30 8.27
CA SER A 240 7.69 11.92 6.99
C SER A 240 8.13 13.38 6.87
N GLY A 241 8.32 14.09 7.99
CA GLY A 241 8.83 15.47 8.03
C GLY A 241 10.36 15.60 8.08
N LEU A 242 11.11 14.50 8.12
CA LEU A 242 12.58 14.54 8.26
C LEU A 242 13.27 14.58 6.89
N PRO A 243 14.51 15.14 6.83
CA PRO A 243 15.39 14.96 5.68
C PRO A 243 15.66 13.47 5.41
N GLY A 244 15.85 13.10 4.14
CA GLY A 244 15.95 11.71 3.72
C GLY A 244 16.98 10.85 4.49
N ALA A 245 18.17 11.41 4.81
CA ALA A 245 19.19 10.69 5.58
C ALA A 245 18.77 10.46 7.05
N ASP A 246 18.08 11.40 7.65
CA ASP A 246 17.57 11.28 9.03
C ASP A 246 16.39 10.34 9.09
N ALA A 247 15.49 10.41 8.11
CA ALA A 247 14.39 9.46 7.92
C ALA A 247 14.93 8.03 7.80
N ASP A 248 15.94 7.79 6.97
CA ASP A 248 16.60 6.48 6.81
C ASP A 248 17.14 5.97 8.15
N ARG A 249 17.88 6.81 8.88
CA ARG A 249 18.48 6.46 10.18
C ARG A 249 17.41 6.05 11.20
N VAL A 250 16.32 6.84 11.29
CA VAL A 250 15.22 6.55 12.23
C VAL A 250 14.49 5.27 11.85
N LEU A 251 14.16 5.07 10.58
CA LEU A 251 13.49 3.84 10.11
C LEU A 251 14.34 2.61 10.38
N ARG A 252 15.62 2.65 10.07
CA ARG A 252 16.55 1.53 10.26
C ARG A 252 16.92 1.26 11.72
N SER A 253 16.60 2.15 12.64
CA SER A 253 16.69 1.89 14.08
C SER A 253 15.64 0.88 14.58
N LEU A 254 14.60 0.61 13.77
CA LEU A 254 13.60 -0.39 14.09
C LEU A 254 14.11 -1.80 13.72
N PRO A 255 14.15 -2.76 14.67
CA PRO A 255 14.54 -4.13 14.38
C PRO A 255 13.70 -4.74 13.24
N GLY A 256 14.35 -5.32 12.25
CA GLY A 256 13.71 -5.89 11.06
C GLY A 256 13.49 -4.90 9.91
N VAL A 257 13.89 -3.65 10.04
CA VAL A 257 13.87 -2.64 8.96
C VAL A 257 15.30 -2.45 8.43
N GLY A 258 15.55 -2.95 7.23
CA GLY A 258 16.81 -2.79 6.50
C GLY A 258 16.76 -1.64 5.49
N PRO A 259 17.86 -1.46 4.70
CA PRO A 259 17.95 -0.40 3.68
C PRO A 259 16.78 -0.44 2.68
N TRP A 260 16.45 -1.63 2.17
CA TRP A 260 15.33 -1.82 1.24
C TRP A 260 14.01 -1.31 1.82
N THR A 261 13.65 -1.79 3.01
CA THR A 261 12.37 -1.41 3.65
C THR A 261 12.33 0.08 3.98
N ALA A 262 13.44 0.67 4.45
CA ALA A 262 13.53 2.10 4.73
C ALA A 262 13.34 2.94 3.45
N ALA A 263 13.94 2.51 2.33
CA ALA A 263 13.76 3.17 1.03
C ALA A 263 12.31 3.11 0.56
N GLU A 264 11.66 1.93 0.63
CA GLU A 264 10.25 1.74 0.27
C GLU A 264 9.31 2.69 1.04
N VAL A 265 9.58 2.90 2.34
CA VAL A 265 8.83 3.84 3.18
C VAL A 265 9.09 5.29 2.76
N ARG A 266 10.35 5.68 2.58
CA ARG A 266 10.74 7.04 2.20
C ARG A 266 10.13 7.44 0.84
N GLN A 267 10.15 6.54 -0.12
CA GLN A 267 9.54 6.75 -1.44
C GLN A 267 8.05 7.08 -1.35
N ARG A 268 7.30 6.37 -0.51
CA ARG A 268 5.84 6.45 -0.44
C ARG A 268 5.32 7.43 0.61
N ALA A 269 5.91 7.41 1.79
CA ALA A 269 5.46 8.26 2.89
C ALA A 269 6.09 9.65 2.86
N CYS A 270 7.37 9.76 2.46
CA CYS A 270 8.09 11.02 2.48
C CYS A 270 8.19 11.71 1.11
N GLY A 271 7.86 11.00 0.00
CA GLY A 271 8.02 11.53 -1.35
C GLY A 271 9.50 11.69 -1.76
N ASP A 272 10.39 10.84 -1.22
CA ASP A 272 11.82 10.94 -1.47
C ASP A 272 12.17 10.42 -2.87
N ALA A 273 12.41 11.35 -3.78
CA ALA A 273 12.76 11.05 -5.18
C ALA A 273 14.14 10.41 -5.36
N ASP A 274 14.93 10.31 -4.27
CA ASP A 274 16.30 9.78 -4.30
C ASP A 274 16.49 8.46 -3.53
N ALA A 275 15.48 7.96 -2.82
CA ALA A 275 15.57 6.72 -2.06
C ALA A 275 15.66 5.50 -2.97
N VAL A 276 16.78 4.75 -2.95
CA VAL A 276 17.00 3.53 -3.75
C VAL A 276 16.78 2.29 -2.89
N SER A 277 15.96 1.36 -3.39
CA SER A 277 15.65 0.08 -2.74
C SER A 277 16.80 -0.92 -2.94
N VAL A 278 17.94 -0.68 -2.25
CA VAL A 278 19.12 -1.55 -2.27
C VAL A 278 18.78 -2.89 -1.62
N GLY A 279 19.16 -3.98 -2.27
CA GLY A 279 18.80 -5.34 -1.88
C GLY A 279 17.49 -5.84 -2.52
N ASP A 280 16.92 -5.10 -3.46
CA ASP A 280 15.79 -5.57 -4.26
C ASP A 280 16.21 -6.69 -5.21
N TYR A 281 15.40 -7.74 -5.30
CA TYR A 281 15.72 -8.91 -6.11
C TYR A 281 15.70 -8.63 -7.63
N HIS A 282 14.88 -7.69 -8.08
CA HIS A 282 14.66 -7.43 -9.50
C HIS A 282 15.24 -6.11 -9.99
N LEU A 283 15.27 -5.11 -9.12
CA LEU A 283 15.59 -3.74 -9.48
C LEU A 283 16.99 -3.58 -10.10
N PRO A 284 18.07 -4.18 -9.53
CA PRO A 284 19.40 -4.06 -10.13
C PRO A 284 19.45 -4.58 -11.56
N THR A 285 18.85 -5.75 -11.80
CA THR A 285 18.75 -6.34 -13.15
C THR A 285 17.96 -5.46 -14.11
N LEU A 286 16.84 -4.86 -13.68
CA LEU A 286 16.03 -3.96 -14.51
C LEU A 286 16.78 -2.68 -14.89
N VAL A 287 17.48 -2.08 -13.92
CA VAL A 287 18.29 -0.87 -14.13
C VAL A 287 19.44 -1.17 -15.08
N GLY A 288 20.24 -2.21 -14.80
CA GLY A 288 21.36 -2.61 -15.64
C GLY A 288 20.91 -2.90 -17.09
N TRP A 289 19.84 -3.68 -17.25
CA TRP A 289 19.32 -4.00 -18.57
C TRP A 289 18.80 -2.77 -19.33
N THR A 290 18.13 -1.85 -18.64
CA THR A 290 17.57 -0.65 -19.26
C THR A 290 18.65 0.37 -19.64
N LEU A 291 19.66 0.58 -18.77
CA LEU A 291 20.65 1.64 -18.95
C LEU A 291 21.93 1.16 -19.65
N ALA A 292 22.39 -0.06 -19.37
CA ALA A 292 23.64 -0.63 -19.89
C ALA A 292 23.44 -1.79 -20.89
N GLY A 293 22.22 -2.34 -21.02
CA GLY A 293 21.95 -3.50 -21.88
C GLY A 293 22.41 -4.85 -21.29
N VAL A 294 22.88 -4.87 -20.07
CA VAL A 294 23.33 -6.07 -19.33
C VAL A 294 22.75 -6.06 -17.90
N PRO A 295 22.58 -7.25 -17.25
CA PRO A 295 22.19 -7.29 -15.85
C PRO A 295 23.23 -6.63 -14.96
N ALA A 296 22.78 -6.00 -13.86
CA ALA A 296 23.65 -5.48 -12.81
C ALA A 296 23.27 -6.10 -11.46
N ASP A 297 24.19 -6.04 -10.52
CA ASP A 297 23.96 -6.22 -9.08
C ASP A 297 23.70 -4.88 -8.41
N ASP A 298 23.58 -4.85 -7.07
CA ASP A 298 23.35 -3.62 -6.32
C ASP A 298 24.47 -2.58 -6.52
N ALA A 299 25.73 -2.99 -6.59
CA ALA A 299 26.84 -2.08 -6.78
C ALA A 299 26.79 -1.43 -8.18
N GLY A 300 26.62 -2.25 -9.23
CA GLY A 300 26.49 -1.77 -10.61
C GLY A 300 25.23 -0.91 -10.82
N MET A 301 24.12 -1.24 -10.12
CA MET A 301 22.94 -0.39 -10.12
C MET A 301 23.24 0.98 -9.53
N LEU A 302 23.91 1.04 -8.39
CA LEU A 302 24.25 2.31 -7.73
C LEU A 302 25.21 3.15 -8.57
N GLU A 303 26.18 2.53 -9.26
CA GLU A 303 27.05 3.21 -10.21
C GLU A 303 26.27 3.82 -11.39
N LEU A 304 25.35 3.05 -12.00
CA LEU A 304 24.47 3.53 -13.06
C LEU A 304 23.52 4.64 -12.62
N LEU A 305 23.13 4.65 -11.35
CA LEU A 305 22.27 5.67 -10.76
C LEU A 305 23.03 6.89 -10.21
N ALA A 306 24.36 6.83 -10.07
CA ALA A 306 25.17 7.92 -9.51
C ALA A 306 24.97 9.28 -10.19
N PRO A 307 24.88 9.36 -11.57
CA PRO A 307 24.63 10.63 -12.26
C PRO A 307 23.27 11.27 -11.95
N TYR A 308 22.38 10.55 -11.27
CA TYR A 308 21.00 10.96 -10.98
C TYR A 308 20.76 11.25 -9.49
N ALA A 309 21.81 11.61 -8.76
CA ALA A 309 21.69 12.01 -7.35
C ALA A 309 20.58 13.09 -7.20
N GLY A 310 19.70 12.89 -6.20
CA GLY A 310 18.48 13.66 -6.02
C GLY A 310 17.25 13.09 -6.75
N HIS A 311 17.45 12.20 -7.75
CA HIS A 311 16.39 11.62 -8.57
C HIS A 311 16.54 10.11 -8.82
N ARG A 312 17.35 9.41 -8.02
CA ARG A 312 17.63 7.98 -8.24
C ARG A 312 16.37 7.10 -8.17
N TYR A 313 15.47 7.38 -7.23
CA TYR A 313 14.16 6.72 -7.20
C TYR A 313 13.30 7.08 -8.42
N ARG A 314 13.31 8.34 -8.86
CA ARG A 314 12.62 8.70 -10.10
C ARG A 314 13.07 7.85 -11.28
N VAL A 315 14.38 7.63 -11.42
CA VAL A 315 14.94 6.77 -12.47
C VAL A 315 14.43 5.36 -12.36
N THR A 316 14.52 4.75 -11.16
CA THR A 316 14.03 3.38 -10.94
C THR A 316 12.53 3.29 -11.21
N ARG A 317 11.75 4.28 -10.81
CA ARG A 317 10.31 4.32 -11.04
C ARG A 317 9.95 4.41 -12.54
N LEU A 318 10.64 5.22 -13.32
CA LEU A 318 10.48 5.28 -14.78
C LEU A 318 10.78 3.93 -15.41
N ILE A 319 11.84 3.26 -14.96
CA ILE A 319 12.26 1.95 -15.44
C ILE A 319 11.25 0.85 -15.07
N GLU A 320 10.75 0.82 -13.85
CA GLU A 320 9.73 -0.14 -13.40
C GLU A 320 8.45 -0.07 -14.22
N VAL A 321 8.02 1.15 -14.56
CA VAL A 321 6.78 1.40 -15.30
C VAL A 321 6.91 1.05 -16.78
N ALA A 322 7.99 1.43 -17.43
CA ALA A 322 8.11 1.33 -18.89
C ALA A 322 9.51 0.96 -19.36
N GLY A 323 10.41 0.53 -18.48
CA GLY A 323 11.75 0.06 -18.82
C GLY A 323 11.74 -1.26 -19.59
N GLN A 324 12.86 -1.55 -20.19
CA GLN A 324 13.07 -2.81 -20.92
C GLN A 324 13.26 -3.95 -19.91
N ARG A 325 12.46 -4.98 -20.04
CA ARG A 325 12.60 -6.19 -19.21
C ARG A 325 13.56 -7.17 -19.87
N PRO A 326 14.46 -7.81 -19.10
CA PRO A 326 15.31 -8.86 -19.64
C PRO A 326 14.47 -10.03 -20.16
N PRO A 327 14.99 -10.82 -21.12
CA PRO A 327 14.37 -12.06 -21.55
C PRO A 327 14.14 -12.97 -20.33
N ARG A 328 12.94 -13.51 -20.20
CA ARG A 328 12.63 -14.44 -19.10
C ARG A 328 13.38 -15.74 -19.33
N ARG A 329 14.23 -16.14 -18.40
CA ARG A 329 14.90 -17.44 -18.37
C ARG A 329 14.55 -18.13 -17.05
N GLY A 330 14.04 -19.38 -17.14
CA GLY A 330 13.76 -20.23 -16.00
C GLY A 330 12.29 -20.26 -15.52
N PRO A 331 11.94 -21.24 -14.68
CA PRO A 331 10.60 -21.41 -14.13
C PRO A 331 10.25 -20.28 -13.15
N ARG A 332 8.95 -19.97 -13.03
CA ARG A 332 8.47 -19.04 -12.01
C ARG A 332 8.63 -19.68 -10.63
N LEU A 333 9.10 -18.89 -9.64
CA LEU A 333 8.99 -19.27 -8.23
C LEU A 333 7.52 -19.51 -7.89
N SER A 334 7.21 -20.72 -7.41
CA SER A 334 5.87 -21.05 -6.92
C SER A 334 5.62 -20.33 -5.60
N ALA A 335 4.39 -19.83 -5.42
CA ALA A 335 3.97 -19.32 -4.12
C ALA A 335 4.02 -20.49 -3.11
N ARG A 336 4.58 -20.25 -1.92
CA ARG A 336 4.59 -21.23 -0.85
C ARG A 336 3.23 -21.24 -0.16
N ASP A 337 2.70 -22.43 0.09
CA ASP A 337 1.52 -22.59 0.93
C ASP A 337 1.98 -22.80 2.38
N TYR A 338 1.86 -21.77 3.21
CA TYR A 338 2.21 -21.84 4.62
C TYR A 338 1.06 -22.35 5.49
N THR A 339 -0.09 -22.68 4.91
CA THR A 339 -1.26 -23.17 5.67
C THR A 339 -1.29 -24.69 5.81
N ALA A 340 -0.35 -25.40 5.22
CA ALA A 340 -0.28 -26.87 5.19
C ALA A 340 0.56 -27.48 6.35
N PHE A 341 0.91 -26.68 7.38
CA PHE A 341 1.64 -27.17 8.55
C PHE A 341 0.96 -26.78 9.84
#